data_9d41898098bbfc25c1795a9150a5d360
#
_entry.id   9d41898098bbfc25c1795a9150a5d360
#
_cell.length_a   1.000
_cell.length_b   1.000
_cell.length_c   1.000
_cell.angle_alpha   90.00
_cell.angle_beta   90.00
_cell.angle_gamma   90.00
#
_symmetry.space_group_name_H-M   'P 1'
#
loop_
_entity.id
_entity.type
_entity.pdbx_description
1 polymer ?
#
loop_
_entity_poly.entity_id
_entity_poly.type
_entity_poly.pdbx_seq_one_letter_code
_entity_poly.pdbx_strand_id
1 'polypeptide(L)'
;MNRTKQAALTSSIDTESWITLRWVRGSRYYRVHLEQDLWSSWILTKVNGRVGTRLGRARSHEAPSIEVALLELAAIAKRRRQRGNELTH
;
A
#
# COMPACT_ATOMS: atom_id res chain seq x y z
N MET A 1 9.99 -17.79 -9.73
CA MET A 1 9.96 -17.39 -9.93
C MET A 1 9.85 -16.85 -10.16
N ASN A 2 9.78 -16.63 -9.70
CA ASN A 2 9.72 -15.96 -9.81
C ASN A 2 9.71 -15.50 -9.89
N ARG A 3 9.84 -15.54 -9.67
CA ARG A 3 9.98 -14.96 -9.68
C ARG A 3 10.09 -14.30 -9.82
N THR A 4 9.90 -14.26 -9.48
CA THR A 4 9.97 -13.57 -9.60
C THR A 4 9.93 -12.87 -9.97
N LYS A 5 9.97 -12.69 -9.94
CA LYS A 5 9.96 -12.03 -10.16
C LYS A 5 9.69 -11.57 -10.48
N GLN A 6 9.61 -11.68 -10.26
CA GLN A 6 9.42 -11.22 -10.41
C GLN A 6 9.49 -10.96 -10.28
N ALA A 7 9.64 -11.26 -9.98
CA ALA A 7 9.69 -10.95 -9.78
C ALA A 7 9.77 -10.41 -9.70
N ALA A 8 9.92 -10.43 -9.54
CA ALA A 8 9.87 -9.96 -9.41
C ALA A 8 9.58 -9.51 -9.61
N LEU A 9 9.54 -9.62 -9.74
CA LEU A 9 9.17 -9.43 -9.60
C LEU A 9 9.06 -10.01 -9.64
N THR A 10 9.05 -10.69 -9.52
CA THR A 10 9.00 -11.25 -9.24
C THR A 10 9.28 -12.08 -8.96
N SER A 11 9.49 -12.68 -9.01
CA SER A 11 9.83 -13.43 -8.43
C SER A 11 9.60 -13.92 -7.51
N SER A 12 10.03 -14.72 -7.38
CA SER A 12 9.52 -14.93 -6.08
C SER A 12 9.15 -13.61 -5.46
N ILE A 13 8.02 -13.57 -4.85
CA ILE A 13 7.61 -12.36 -4.20
C ILE A 13 7.88 -12.53 -2.72
N ASP A 14 8.77 -11.72 -2.20
CA ASP A 14 9.05 -11.68 -0.79
C ASP A 14 8.63 -10.31 -0.26
N THR A 15 8.91 -10.06 1.01
CA THR A 15 8.49 -8.80 1.63
C THR A 15 9.09 -7.59 0.98
N GLU A 16 10.20 -7.75 0.28
CA GLU A 16 10.86 -6.62 -0.36
C GLU A 16 10.16 -6.17 -1.61
N SER A 17 9.34 -7.03 -2.20
CA SER A 17 8.57 -6.65 -3.37
C SER A 17 7.24 -6.02 -2.98
N TRP A 18 6.92 -5.97 -1.70
CA TRP A 18 5.70 -5.33 -1.23
C TRP A 18 5.91 -3.83 -1.17
N ILE A 19 4.81 -3.09 -1.25
CA ILE A 19 4.87 -1.63 -1.34
C ILE A 19 4.16 -1.04 -0.13
N THR A 20 4.83 -0.10 0.53
CA THR A 20 4.21 0.67 1.61
C THR A 20 4.46 2.15 1.33
N LEU A 21 3.39 2.93 1.32
CA LEU A 21 3.47 4.37 1.16
C LEU A 21 2.80 5.03 2.36
N ARG A 22 3.39 6.12 2.83
CA ARG A 22 2.88 6.84 3.98
C ARG A 22 2.90 8.34 3.69
N TRP A 23 1.82 8.99 4.02
CA TRP A 23 1.68 10.42 3.85
C TRP A 23 1.34 11.05 5.19
N VAL A 24 1.73 12.30 5.35
CA VAL A 24 1.45 13.08 6.55
C VAL A 24 0.87 14.43 6.13
N ARG A 25 -0.10 14.89 6.90
CA ARG A 25 -0.62 16.25 6.77
C ARG A 25 -0.96 16.74 8.16
N GLY A 26 -0.14 17.66 8.67
CA GLY A 26 -0.29 18.13 10.04
C GLY A 26 -0.11 16.97 11.01
N SER A 27 -1.09 16.77 11.89
CA SER A 27 -1.04 15.69 12.86
C SER A 27 -1.65 14.39 12.37
N ARG A 28 -2.06 14.35 11.11
CA ARG A 28 -2.72 13.16 10.58
C ARG A 28 -1.77 12.41 9.64
N TYR A 29 -1.93 11.08 9.62
CA TYR A 29 -1.19 10.26 8.68
C TYR A 29 -2.13 9.36 7.90
N TYR A 30 -1.67 8.91 6.75
CA TYR A 30 -2.37 7.97 5.89
C TYR A 30 -1.33 7.01 5.33
N ARG A 31 -1.60 5.73 5.46
CA ARG A 31 -0.66 4.71 4.98
C ARG A 31 -1.41 3.70 4.14
N VAL A 32 -0.74 3.25 3.09
CA VAL A 32 -1.27 2.19 2.24
C VAL A 32 -0.19 1.12 2.13
N HIS A 33 -0.62 -0.12 2.21
CA HIS A 33 0.28 -1.26 2.13
C HIS A 33 -0.29 -2.27 1.17
N LEU A 34 0.53 -2.71 0.20
CA LEU A 34 0.15 -3.71 -0.78
C LEU A 34 1.02 -4.94 -0.57
N GLU A 35 0.38 -6.08 -0.36
CA GLU A 35 1.10 -7.31 -0.16
C GLU A 35 0.34 -8.47 -0.80
N GLN A 36 1.02 -9.58 -0.98
CA GLN A 36 0.42 -10.82 -1.44
C GLN A 36 0.32 -11.77 -0.26
N ASP A 37 -0.85 -12.35 -0.05
CA ASP A 37 -1.05 -13.26 1.07
C ASP A 37 -0.63 -14.68 0.69
N LEU A 38 -0.88 -15.62 1.60
CA LEU A 38 -0.47 -17.01 1.42
C LEU A 38 -1.20 -17.71 0.26
N TRP A 39 -2.32 -17.15 -0.17
CA TRP A 39 -3.10 -17.71 -1.26
C TRP A 39 -2.89 -16.98 -2.56
N SER A 40 -1.82 -16.18 -2.61
CA SER A 40 -1.47 -15.40 -3.80
C SER A 40 -2.48 -14.32 -4.13
N SER A 41 -3.29 -13.92 -3.16
CA SER A 41 -4.22 -12.81 -3.33
C SER A 41 -3.52 -11.50 -3.02
N TRP A 42 -3.84 -10.46 -3.78
CA TRP A 42 -3.26 -9.14 -3.58
C TRP A 42 -4.13 -8.34 -2.63
N ILE A 43 -3.58 -7.98 -1.50
CA ILE A 43 -4.31 -7.32 -0.42
C ILE A 43 -3.81 -5.89 -0.28
N LEU A 44 -4.74 -4.95 -0.37
CA LEU A 44 -4.45 -3.54 -0.19
C LEU A 44 -5.04 -3.10 1.15
N THR A 45 -4.17 -2.66 2.05
CA THR A 45 -4.57 -2.21 3.37
C THR A 45 -4.35 -0.72 3.49
N LYS A 46 -5.39 -0.01 3.92
CA LYS A 46 -5.36 1.43 4.11
C LYS A 46 -5.52 1.72 5.58
N VAL A 47 -4.62 2.53 6.12
CA VAL A 47 -4.65 2.92 7.53
C VAL A 47 -4.58 4.42 7.61
N ASN A 48 -5.41 5.03 8.44
CA ASN A 48 -5.30 6.45 8.71
C ASN A 48 -5.46 6.68 10.21
N GLY A 49 -4.86 7.75 10.69
CA GLY A 49 -4.88 8.04 12.11
C GLY A 49 -4.17 9.33 12.42
N ARG A 50 -3.87 9.50 13.70
CA ARG A 50 -3.18 10.67 14.21
C ARG A 50 -1.75 10.28 14.56
N VAL A 51 -0.81 11.12 14.13
CA VAL A 51 0.61 10.86 14.38
C VAL A 51 0.85 10.78 15.89
N GLY A 52 1.63 9.78 16.28
CA GLY A 52 1.97 9.60 17.69
C GLY A 52 0.97 8.82 18.49
N THR A 53 -0.08 8.30 17.87
CA THR A 53 -1.05 7.46 18.57
C THR A 53 -1.07 6.08 17.98
N ARG A 54 -1.57 5.13 18.75
CA ARG A 54 -1.80 3.77 18.27
C ARG A 54 -3.17 3.64 17.62
N LEU A 55 -4.03 4.62 17.86
CA LEU A 55 -5.39 4.55 17.37
C LEU A 55 -5.42 4.97 15.92
N GLY A 56 -5.95 4.11 15.09
CA GLY A 56 -6.09 4.38 13.68
C GLY A 56 -7.16 3.48 13.13
N ARG A 57 -7.59 3.78 11.92
CA ARG A 57 -8.54 2.95 11.21
C ARG A 57 -7.83 2.20 10.13
N ALA A 58 -8.09 0.90 10.06
CA ALA A 58 -7.51 0.05 9.05
C ALA A 58 -8.61 -0.62 8.25
N ARG A 59 -8.44 -0.64 6.93
CA ARG A 59 -9.34 -1.36 6.04
C ARG A 59 -8.52 -2.11 5.02
N SER A 60 -8.90 -3.35 4.78
CA SER A 60 -8.23 -4.18 3.79
C SER A 60 -9.24 -4.69 2.79
N HIS A 61 -8.82 -4.84 1.56
CA HIS A 61 -9.63 -5.51 0.56
C HIS A 61 -8.71 -6.22 -0.41
N GLU A 62 -9.27 -7.22 -1.07
CA GLU A 62 -8.54 -7.98 -2.07
C GLU A 62 -8.72 -7.33 -3.43
N ALA A 63 -7.62 -7.13 -4.16
CA ALA A 63 -7.66 -6.67 -5.53
C ALA A 63 -7.68 -7.88 -6.46
N PRO A 64 -8.39 -7.81 -7.59
CA PRO A 64 -8.48 -8.96 -8.50
C PRO A 64 -7.16 -9.30 -9.17
N SER A 65 -6.23 -8.35 -9.26
CA SER A 65 -4.93 -8.60 -9.86
C SER A 65 -3.95 -7.57 -9.36
N ILE A 66 -2.65 -7.81 -9.61
CA ILE A 66 -1.63 -6.83 -9.26
C ILE A 66 -1.82 -5.54 -10.07
N GLU A 67 -2.24 -5.66 -11.32
CA GLU A 67 -2.46 -4.49 -12.16
C GLU A 67 -3.54 -3.58 -11.58
N VAL A 68 -4.64 -4.17 -11.14
CA VAL A 68 -5.71 -3.40 -10.51
C VAL A 68 -5.23 -2.80 -9.20
N ALA A 69 -4.48 -3.56 -8.41
CA ALA A 69 -3.95 -3.06 -7.15
C ALA A 69 -3.05 -1.85 -7.36
N LEU A 70 -2.19 -1.90 -8.38
CA LEU A 70 -1.30 -0.79 -8.68
C LEU A 70 -2.07 0.44 -9.16
N LEU A 71 -3.14 0.24 -9.92
CA LEU A 71 -3.98 1.36 -10.34
C LEU A 71 -4.67 2.00 -9.13
N GLU A 72 -5.15 1.19 -8.21
CA GLU A 72 -5.75 1.72 -6.98
C GLU A 72 -4.72 2.49 -6.16
N LEU A 73 -3.52 1.96 -6.05
CA LEU A 73 -2.46 2.61 -5.31
C LEU A 73 -2.11 3.96 -5.93
N ALA A 74 -2.02 4.01 -7.27
CA ALA A 74 -1.74 5.25 -7.98
C ALA A 74 -2.84 6.29 -7.77
N ALA A 75 -4.09 5.84 -7.77
CA ALA A 75 -5.22 6.75 -7.54
C ALA A 75 -5.19 7.31 -6.12
N ILE A 76 -4.83 6.48 -5.15
CA ILE A 76 -4.71 6.93 -3.77
C ILE A 76 -3.59 7.97 -3.65
N ALA A 77 -2.44 7.68 -4.26
CA ALA A 77 -1.29 8.60 -4.21
C ALA A 77 -1.65 9.95 -4.82
N LYS A 78 -2.34 9.94 -5.94
CA LYS A 78 -2.77 11.17 -6.58
C LYS A 78 -3.71 11.98 -5.68
N ARG A 79 -4.67 11.28 -5.07
CA ARG A 79 -5.64 11.95 -4.19
C ARG A 79 -4.94 12.55 -2.97
N ARG A 80 -3.99 11.81 -2.38
CA ARG A 80 -3.27 12.30 -1.22
C ARG A 80 -2.48 13.55 -1.57
N ARG A 81 -1.83 13.56 -2.72
CA ARG A 81 -1.07 14.72 -3.17
C ARG A 81 -1.98 15.92 -3.40
N GLN A 82 -3.12 15.69 -4.02
CA GLN A 82 -4.08 16.77 -4.30
C GLN A 82 -4.62 17.39 -3.03
N ARG A 83 -4.68 16.63 -1.94
CA ARG A 83 -5.18 17.13 -0.66
C ARG A 83 -4.07 17.71 0.21
N GLY A 84 -2.86 17.85 -0.33
CA GLY A 84 -1.78 18.48 0.40
C GLY A 84 -1.03 17.57 1.35
N ASN A 85 -1.22 16.27 1.24
CA ASN A 85 -0.45 15.31 2.03
C ASN A 85 0.96 15.19 1.47
N GLU A 86 1.94 15.05 2.35
CA GLU A 86 3.32 14.85 1.96
C GLU A 86 3.70 13.40 2.13
N LEU A 87 4.32 12.85 1.08
CA LEU A 87 4.80 11.48 1.11
C LEU A 87 6.03 11.41 2.00
N THR A 88 5.96 10.59 3.04
CA THR A 88 7.08 10.39 3.96
C THR A 88 7.66 9.01 3.83
N HIS A 89 7.01 8.13 3.09
CA HIS A 89 7.37 6.83 2.78
C HIS A 89 7.61 5.76 3.63
#